data_fa1f2251043649b87bb7a5e6c576f521
#
_entry.id   fa1f2251043649b87bb7a5e6c576f521
#
_cell.length_a   1.000
_cell.length_b   1.000
_cell.length_c   1.000
_cell.angle_alpha   90.00
_cell.angle_beta   90.00
_cell.angle_gamma   90.00
#
_symmetry.space_group_name_H-M   'P 1'
#
loop_
_entity.id
_entity.type
_entity.pdbx_description
1 polymer ?
#
loop_
_entity_poly.entity_id
_entity_poly.type
_entity_poly.pdbx_seq_one_letter_code
_entity_poly.pdbx_strand_id
1 'polypeptide(L)'
;MALSKILENSITDGVVSSAKLKDFSAAVDLNGVELILDADQDTSITADTDDRIDFKIANVEHFSFSNSSGDTVVKPMVDAKDIIFQQY
;
A
#
# COMPACT_ATOMS: atom_id res chain seq x y z
N MET A 1 -25.86 20.99 -23.90
CA MET A 1 -24.86 20.01 -24.26
C MET A 1 -24.44 19.23 -23.01
N ALA A 2 -24.32 17.93 -23.11
CA ALA A 2 -23.93 17.09 -22.00
C ALA A 2 -22.40 16.85 -22.02
N LEU A 3 -21.81 16.84 -20.83
CA LEU A 3 -20.42 16.43 -20.70
C LEU A 3 -20.37 14.90 -20.66
N SER A 4 -19.52 14.31 -21.48
CA SER A 4 -19.41 12.86 -21.53
C SER A 4 -18.30 12.32 -20.65
N LYS A 5 -17.43 13.18 -20.12
CA LYS A 5 -16.34 12.75 -19.23
C LYS A 5 -15.92 13.87 -18.30
N ILE A 6 -15.32 13.43 -17.17
CA ILE A 6 -14.68 14.33 -16.22
C ILE A 6 -13.17 14.21 -16.46
N LEU A 7 -12.52 15.33 -16.71
CA LEU A 7 -11.08 15.38 -16.93
C LEU A 7 -10.37 15.53 -15.58
N GLU A 8 -9.10 15.15 -15.53
CA GLU A 8 -8.29 15.22 -14.32
C GLU A 8 -8.35 16.60 -13.67
N ASN A 9 -8.22 17.66 -14.47
CA ASN A 9 -8.23 19.02 -13.95
C ASN A 9 -9.63 19.57 -13.70
N SER A 10 -10.68 18.78 -13.92
CA SER A 10 -12.06 19.17 -13.60
C SER A 10 -12.42 18.95 -12.14
N ILE A 11 -11.57 18.24 -11.39
CA ILE A 11 -11.78 17.96 -9.97
C ILE A 11 -10.72 18.71 -9.19
N THR A 12 -11.14 19.61 -8.32
CA THR A 12 -10.23 20.35 -7.46
C THR A 12 -9.62 19.39 -6.41
N ASP A 13 -8.33 19.59 -6.14
CA ASP A 13 -7.63 18.77 -5.15
C ASP A 13 -8.36 18.81 -3.81
N GLY A 14 -8.48 17.65 -3.19
CA GLY A 14 -9.07 17.52 -1.86
C GLY A 14 -10.56 17.56 -1.79
N VAL A 15 -11.28 17.68 -2.92
CA VAL A 15 -12.75 17.76 -2.88
C VAL A 15 -13.45 16.40 -2.91
N VAL A 16 -12.75 15.34 -3.27
CA VAL A 16 -13.34 14.00 -3.23
C VAL A 16 -13.05 13.40 -1.87
N SER A 17 -14.06 13.37 -1.01
CA SER A 17 -13.95 12.86 0.37
C SER A 17 -14.47 11.43 0.46
N SER A 18 -14.26 10.80 1.60
CA SER A 18 -14.76 9.45 1.84
C SER A 18 -16.28 9.36 1.68
N ALA A 19 -17.00 10.43 1.96
CA ALA A 19 -18.46 10.46 1.78
C ALA A 19 -18.90 10.37 0.33
N LYS A 20 -17.99 10.65 -0.60
CA LYS A 20 -18.27 10.59 -2.04
C LYS A 20 -17.86 9.27 -2.67
N LEU A 21 -17.22 8.40 -1.92
CA LEU A 21 -16.72 7.12 -2.41
C LEU A 21 -17.58 5.99 -1.87
N LYS A 22 -17.92 5.06 -2.73
CA LYS A 22 -18.57 3.82 -2.34
C LYS A 22 -17.55 2.71 -2.21
N ASP A 23 -17.97 1.61 -1.62
CA ASP A 23 -17.16 0.40 -1.60
C ASP A 23 -16.84 -0.01 -3.04
N PHE A 24 -15.63 -0.48 -3.23
CA PHE A 24 -15.21 -0.97 -4.54
C PHE A 24 -15.83 -2.34 -4.79
N SER A 25 -16.42 -2.53 -5.96
CA SER A 25 -17.02 -3.80 -6.34
C SER A 25 -16.10 -4.65 -7.21
N ALA A 26 -14.90 -4.17 -7.48
CA ALA A 26 -13.88 -4.88 -8.25
C ALA A 26 -12.52 -4.59 -7.65
N ALA A 27 -11.48 -5.27 -8.12
CA ALA A 27 -10.13 -5.09 -7.60
C ALA A 27 -9.64 -3.65 -7.82
N VAL A 28 -8.90 -3.14 -6.84
CA VAL A 28 -8.22 -1.86 -6.94
C VAL A 28 -6.76 -2.14 -7.27
N ASP A 29 -6.31 -1.68 -8.42
CA ASP A 29 -4.96 -1.94 -8.91
C ASP A 29 -4.08 -0.73 -8.62
N LEU A 30 -3.13 -0.88 -7.72
CA LEU A 30 -2.19 0.18 -7.37
C LEU A 30 -0.94 0.18 -8.25
N ASN A 31 -0.81 -0.81 -9.13
CA ASN A 31 0.30 -0.89 -10.10
C ASN A 31 1.69 -0.79 -9.45
N GLY A 32 1.85 -1.42 -8.30
CA GLY A 32 3.14 -1.40 -7.58
C GLY A 32 3.43 -0.12 -6.83
N VAL A 33 2.49 0.84 -6.84
CA VAL A 33 2.66 2.10 -6.13
C VAL A 33 2.29 1.90 -4.66
N GLU A 34 2.99 2.60 -3.81
CA GLU A 34 2.88 2.51 -2.37
C GLU A 34 1.50 2.94 -1.84
N LEU A 35 0.96 2.16 -0.91
CA LEU A 35 -0.23 2.55 -0.15
C LEU A 35 0.22 3.16 1.18
N ILE A 36 0.11 4.47 1.30
CA ILE A 36 0.56 5.22 2.47
C ILE A 36 -0.53 5.20 3.52
N LEU A 37 -0.15 4.92 4.77
CA LEU A 37 -1.11 4.67 5.84
C LEU A 37 -1.16 5.77 6.90
N ASP A 38 -0.17 6.65 6.98
CA ASP A 38 -0.11 7.65 8.04
C ASP A 38 0.13 9.06 7.51
N ALA A 39 0.01 10.05 8.40
CA ALA A 39 -0.02 11.45 8.01
C ALA A 39 1.34 11.97 7.52
N ASP A 40 2.44 11.49 8.11
CA ASP A 40 3.78 11.92 7.70
C ASP A 40 4.35 11.06 6.56
N GLN A 41 3.56 10.10 6.08
CA GLN A 41 3.83 9.34 4.85
C GLN A 41 5.07 8.45 4.92
N ASP A 42 5.44 8.01 6.11
CA ASP A 42 6.60 7.14 6.29
C ASP A 42 6.24 5.70 6.66
N THR A 43 4.94 5.38 6.67
CA THR A 43 4.44 4.03 6.96
C THR A 43 3.52 3.60 5.83
N SER A 44 3.81 2.46 5.22
CA SER A 44 3.15 2.06 3.99
C SER A 44 3.26 0.56 3.72
N ILE A 45 2.46 0.10 2.76
CA ILE A 45 2.53 -1.24 2.20
C ILE A 45 2.77 -1.07 0.71
N THR A 46 3.70 -1.84 0.14
CA THR A 46 4.00 -1.74 -1.28
C THR A 46 4.37 -3.10 -1.86
N ALA A 47 4.17 -3.26 -3.15
CA ALA A 47 4.58 -4.45 -3.89
C ALA A 47 5.40 -4.00 -5.12
N ASP A 48 6.42 -3.20 -4.89
CA ASP A 48 7.29 -2.69 -5.94
C ASP A 48 8.28 -3.73 -6.47
N THR A 49 8.43 -4.83 -5.76
CA THR A 49 9.19 -5.99 -6.22
C THR A 49 8.17 -7.09 -6.55
N ASP A 50 8.32 -7.71 -7.71
CA ASP A 50 7.38 -8.72 -8.16
C ASP A 50 7.28 -9.86 -7.14
N ASP A 51 6.05 -10.29 -6.85
CA ASP A 51 5.75 -11.41 -5.96
C ASP A 51 6.21 -11.19 -4.51
N ARG A 52 6.31 -9.94 -4.08
CA ARG A 52 6.70 -9.60 -2.71
C ARG A 52 5.90 -8.40 -2.20
N ILE A 53 5.43 -8.50 -0.96
CA ILE A 53 4.78 -7.38 -0.28
C ILE A 53 5.70 -6.89 0.82
N ASP A 54 6.02 -5.61 0.80
CA ASP A 54 6.90 -4.97 1.78
C ASP A 54 6.10 -4.09 2.73
N PHE A 55 6.46 -4.14 4.00
CA PHE A 55 5.86 -3.33 5.05
C PHE A 55 6.90 -2.35 5.55
N LYS A 56 6.63 -1.06 5.34
CA LYS A 56 7.49 0.03 5.77
C LYS A 56 6.87 0.72 6.98
N ILE A 57 7.66 0.92 8.02
CA ILE A 57 7.24 1.59 9.23
C ILE A 57 8.33 2.59 9.60
N ALA A 58 7.95 3.84 9.83
CA ALA A 58 8.90 4.91 10.15
C ALA A 58 10.04 4.99 9.12
N ASN A 59 9.67 4.92 7.84
CA ASN A 59 10.55 5.05 6.69
C ASN A 59 11.58 3.91 6.53
N VAL A 60 11.36 2.77 7.19
CA VAL A 60 12.23 1.61 7.11
C VAL A 60 11.40 0.40 6.71
N GLU A 61 11.85 -0.35 5.72
CA GLU A 61 11.24 -1.63 5.39
C GLU A 61 11.56 -2.63 6.49
N HIS A 62 10.55 -2.98 7.29
CA HIS A 62 10.75 -3.83 8.45
C HIS A 62 10.63 -5.31 8.13
N PHE A 63 9.67 -5.68 7.28
CA PHE A 63 9.51 -7.08 6.92
C PHE A 63 8.79 -7.20 5.59
N SER A 64 8.90 -8.39 5.01
CA SER A 64 8.23 -8.70 3.75
C SER A 64 7.56 -10.06 3.81
N PHE A 65 6.55 -10.22 2.95
CA PHE A 65 5.98 -11.50 2.61
C PHE A 65 6.34 -11.81 1.17
N SER A 66 6.81 -13.02 0.92
CA SER A 66 7.15 -13.44 -0.44
C SER A 66 6.86 -14.92 -0.65
N ASN A 67 7.01 -15.34 -1.89
CA ASN A 67 6.85 -16.73 -2.30
C ASN A 67 8.23 -17.29 -2.64
N SER A 68 8.56 -18.44 -2.10
CA SER A 68 9.76 -19.17 -2.47
C SER A 68 9.38 -20.60 -2.79
N SER A 69 9.34 -20.91 -4.09
CA SER A 69 8.98 -22.27 -4.59
C SER A 69 7.68 -22.78 -3.98
N GLY A 70 6.70 -21.89 -3.82
CA GLY A 70 5.39 -22.22 -3.26
C GLY A 70 5.28 -22.03 -1.75
N ASP A 71 6.39 -21.84 -1.07
CA ASP A 71 6.37 -21.56 0.36
C ASP A 71 6.12 -20.08 0.63
N THR A 72 5.39 -19.79 1.70
CA THR A 72 5.22 -18.43 2.19
C THR A 72 6.40 -18.07 3.08
N VAL A 73 7.10 -17.01 2.73
CA VAL A 73 8.26 -16.54 3.49
C VAL A 73 7.93 -15.23 4.16
N VAL A 74 8.11 -15.16 5.49
CA VAL A 74 8.03 -13.93 6.26
C VAL A 74 9.45 -13.60 6.69
N LYS A 75 9.96 -12.45 6.23
CA LYS A 75 11.37 -12.14 6.39
C LYS A 75 11.57 -10.76 7.01
N PRO A 76 12.40 -10.64 8.07
CA PRO A 76 12.82 -9.31 8.53
C PRO A 76 13.75 -8.70 7.49
N MET A 77 13.55 -7.42 7.19
CA MET A 77 14.28 -6.74 6.12
C MET A 77 15.40 -5.84 6.63
N VAL A 78 15.50 -5.66 7.94
CA VAL A 78 16.58 -4.87 8.55
C VAL A 78 17.67 -5.84 9.00
N ASP A 79 18.90 -5.58 8.57
CA ASP A 79 20.03 -6.45 8.86
C ASP A 79 20.24 -6.61 10.37
N ALA A 80 20.49 -7.85 10.80
CA ALA A 80 20.73 -8.22 12.20
C ALA A 80 19.56 -7.89 13.15
N LYS A 81 18.34 -7.75 12.62
CA LYS A 81 17.14 -7.53 13.43
C LYS A 81 16.17 -8.70 13.27
N ASP A 82 15.34 -8.89 14.28
CA ASP A 82 14.43 -10.02 14.37
C ASP A 82 12.99 -9.60 14.18
N ILE A 83 12.14 -10.57 13.85
CA ILE A 83 10.69 -10.43 13.99
C ILE A 83 10.34 -10.94 15.37
N ILE A 84 9.68 -10.11 16.17
CA ILE A 84 9.34 -10.46 17.56
C ILE A 84 7.82 -10.54 17.68
N PHE A 85 7.34 -11.68 18.16
CA PHE A 85 5.92 -11.86 18.48
C PHE A 85 5.78 -11.67 19.98
N GLN A 86 5.09 -10.61 20.37
CA GLN A 86 4.93 -10.26 21.77
C GLN A 86 3.53 -10.59 22.25
N GLN A 87 3.45 -11.11 23.46
CA GLN A 87 2.19 -11.27 24.16
C GLN A 87 1.90 -10.00 24.92
N TYR A 88 0.66 -9.57 24.86
CA TYR A 88 0.19 -8.39 25.54
C TYR A 88 0.36 -8.52 27.07
#